data_aa661f6dbc5c34290e57d01d632f9f5c
#
_entry.id   aa661f6dbc5c34290e57d01d632f9f5c
#
_cell.length_a   1.000
_cell.length_b   1.000
_cell.length_c   1.000
_cell.angle_alpha   90.00
_cell.angle_beta   90.00
_cell.angle_gamma   90.00
#
_symmetry.space_group_name_H-M   'P 1'
#
loop_
_entity.id
_entity.type
_entity.pdbx_description
1 polymer ?
#
loop_
_entity_poly.entity_id
_entity_poly.type
_entity_poly.pdbx_seq_one_letter_code
_entity_poly.pdbx_strand_id
1 'polypeptide(L)'
;MESVATRYTTRNPRPISQELADELAFRIMRTTERRRNGCWVRTAYVHSKTGYSSIVKTVQGEKTYYLAHRVVYVHYNGPIPAGLTIDHLCENPPCVNPAHLRAVTHAENVLRSKKNPFAIHAQKTHCPKGHELPERTLTTSAKRACSQCKSENRTRRRKAAA
;
A
#
# COMPACT_ATOMS: atom_id res chain seq x y z
N MET A 1 35.24 -5.45 5.27
CA MET A 1 34.22 -5.16 4.24
C MET A 1 32.88 -5.69 4.76
N GLU A 2 32.12 -4.84 5.42
CA GLU A 2 30.84 -5.22 6.00
C GLU A 2 29.77 -5.26 4.90
N SER A 3 29.24 -6.44 4.62
CA SER A 3 28.06 -6.59 3.77
C SER A 3 26.82 -6.18 4.57
N VAL A 4 26.44 -4.92 4.52
CA VAL A 4 25.16 -4.48 5.04
C VAL A 4 24.07 -5.03 4.12
N ALA A 5 23.59 -6.23 4.42
CA ALA A 5 22.37 -6.76 3.84
C ALA A 5 21.20 -5.93 4.36
N THR A 6 21.01 -4.75 3.77
CA THR A 6 19.86 -3.90 4.09
C THR A 6 18.59 -4.65 3.70
N ARG A 7 17.83 -5.13 4.69
CA ARG A 7 16.54 -5.78 4.48
C ARG A 7 15.58 -4.76 3.88
N TYR A 8 15.41 -4.81 2.57
CA TYR A 8 14.44 -3.95 1.88
C TYR A 8 13.02 -4.40 2.24
N THR A 9 12.33 -3.55 2.98
CA THR A 9 10.93 -3.74 3.34
C THR A 9 10.04 -2.98 2.34
N THR A 10 8.73 -3.23 2.37
CA THR A 10 7.74 -2.46 1.59
C THR A 10 7.77 -0.96 1.91
N ARG A 11 8.32 -0.56 3.08
CA ARG A 11 8.48 0.84 3.49
C ARG A 11 9.69 1.53 2.87
N ASN A 12 10.74 0.77 2.50
CA ASN A 12 11.92 1.31 1.83
C ASN A 12 12.33 0.36 0.69
N PRO A 13 11.59 0.37 -0.43
CA PRO A 13 11.88 -0.48 -1.56
C PRO A 13 13.15 0.01 -2.27
N ARG A 14 13.91 -0.93 -2.84
CA ARG A 14 15.12 -0.61 -3.65
C ARG A 14 14.76 0.38 -4.76
N PRO A 15 15.63 1.35 -5.04
CA PRO A 15 15.48 2.20 -6.21
C PRO A 15 15.54 1.35 -7.48
N ILE A 16 14.78 1.75 -8.47
CA ILE A 16 14.73 1.10 -9.79
C ILE A 16 15.19 2.16 -10.78
N SER A 17 16.32 1.92 -11.47
CA SER A 17 16.74 2.78 -12.56
C SER A 17 15.87 2.57 -13.80
N GLN A 18 15.88 3.51 -14.73
CA GLN A 18 15.13 3.41 -15.98
C GLN A 18 15.59 2.20 -16.80
N GLU A 19 16.90 2.01 -16.96
CA GLU A 19 17.47 0.88 -17.71
C GLU A 19 17.05 -0.47 -17.12
N LEU A 20 17.06 -0.59 -15.79
CA LEU A 20 16.61 -1.79 -15.10
C LEU A 20 15.10 -2.01 -15.28
N ALA A 21 14.32 -0.94 -15.25
CA ALA A 21 12.87 -1.01 -15.47
C ALA A 21 12.56 -1.48 -16.89
N ASP A 22 13.27 -0.95 -17.90
CA ASP A 22 13.09 -1.30 -19.31
C ASP A 22 13.43 -2.78 -19.57
N GLU A 23 14.55 -3.26 -19.03
CA GLU A 23 14.93 -4.69 -19.11
C GLU A 23 13.88 -5.60 -18.49
N LEU A 24 13.42 -5.27 -17.27
CA LEU A 24 12.50 -6.14 -16.53
C LEU A 24 11.05 -6.03 -17.02
N ALA A 25 10.63 -4.87 -17.54
CA ALA A 25 9.27 -4.68 -18.03
C ALA A 25 8.95 -5.64 -19.19
N PHE A 26 9.88 -5.83 -20.13
CA PHE A 26 9.71 -6.79 -21.21
C PHE A 26 9.42 -8.20 -20.70
N ARG A 27 10.17 -8.66 -19.68
CA ARG A 27 9.96 -9.98 -19.05
C ARG A 27 8.63 -10.06 -18.30
N ILE A 28 8.19 -8.97 -17.66
CA ILE A 28 6.90 -8.89 -16.97
C ILE A 28 5.77 -9.01 -17.98
N MET A 29 5.82 -8.28 -19.09
CA MET A 29 4.77 -8.27 -20.11
C MET A 29 4.52 -9.65 -20.73
N ARG A 30 5.55 -10.47 -20.89
CA ARG A 30 5.44 -11.84 -21.42
C ARG A 30 4.61 -12.79 -20.52
N THR A 31 4.45 -12.47 -19.25
CA THR A 31 3.69 -13.25 -18.25
C THR A 31 2.48 -12.49 -17.73
N THR A 32 1.94 -11.59 -18.57
CA THR A 32 0.84 -10.70 -18.21
C THR A 32 -0.34 -10.94 -19.13
N GLU A 33 -1.52 -11.12 -18.54
CA GLU A 33 -2.79 -11.29 -19.25
C GLU A 33 -3.64 -10.02 -19.16
N ARG A 34 -4.22 -9.60 -20.27
CA ARG A 34 -5.17 -8.49 -20.29
C ARG A 34 -6.57 -8.98 -19.97
N ARG A 35 -7.20 -8.38 -18.96
CA ARG A 35 -8.56 -8.74 -18.52
C ARG A 35 -9.58 -7.73 -19.08
N ARG A 36 -10.86 -8.15 -19.20
CA ARG A 36 -11.95 -7.30 -19.71
C ARG A 36 -12.16 -6.00 -18.91
N ASN A 37 -11.83 -6.01 -17.62
CA ASN A 37 -11.89 -4.83 -16.75
C ASN A 37 -10.70 -3.87 -16.91
N GLY A 38 -9.89 -4.02 -17.96
CA GLY A 38 -8.72 -3.19 -18.23
C GLY A 38 -7.46 -3.57 -17.41
N CYS A 39 -7.54 -4.48 -16.45
CA CYS A 39 -6.37 -4.91 -15.71
C CYS A 39 -5.42 -5.74 -16.56
N TRP A 40 -4.12 -5.47 -16.43
CA TRP A 40 -3.05 -6.31 -16.94
C TRP A 40 -2.53 -7.15 -15.77
N VAL A 41 -3.01 -8.38 -15.68
CA VAL A 41 -2.75 -9.24 -14.52
C VAL A 41 -1.53 -10.09 -14.79
N ARG A 42 -0.47 -9.90 -14.00
CA ARG A 42 0.68 -10.77 -14.05
C ARG A 42 0.40 -12.06 -13.31
N THR A 43 0.60 -13.19 -13.98
CA THR A 43 0.29 -14.53 -13.47
C THR A 43 1.49 -15.23 -12.82
N ALA A 44 2.71 -14.74 -13.05
CA ALA A 44 3.94 -15.34 -12.52
C ALA A 44 4.36 -14.71 -11.19
N TYR A 45 4.85 -15.54 -10.27
CA TYR A 45 5.45 -15.12 -8.98
C TYR A 45 4.54 -14.20 -8.14
N VAL A 46 3.29 -14.58 -8.01
CA VAL A 46 2.32 -13.87 -7.15
C VAL A 46 2.47 -14.34 -5.71
N HIS A 47 2.67 -13.41 -4.79
CA HIS A 47 2.82 -13.70 -3.37
C HIS A 47 1.46 -14.00 -2.74
N SER A 48 1.28 -15.20 -2.16
CA SER A 48 -0.02 -15.72 -1.67
C SER A 48 -0.70 -14.83 -0.62
N LYS A 49 0.08 -14.22 0.29
CA LYS A 49 -0.49 -13.38 1.37
C LYS A 49 -0.84 -11.96 0.91
N THR A 50 -0.09 -11.37 -0.01
CA THR A 50 -0.24 -9.96 -0.38
C THR A 50 -0.87 -9.76 -1.74
N GLY A 51 -0.87 -10.80 -2.60
CA GLY A 51 -1.33 -10.73 -3.98
C GLY A 51 -0.41 -9.98 -4.94
N TYR A 52 0.65 -9.34 -4.46
CA TYR A 52 1.60 -8.65 -5.33
C TYR A 52 2.44 -9.65 -6.12
N SER A 53 2.69 -9.33 -7.39
CA SER A 53 3.65 -10.08 -8.19
C SER A 53 5.04 -9.47 -8.12
N SER A 54 6.06 -10.33 -8.17
CA SER A 54 7.47 -9.92 -8.15
C SER A 54 8.24 -10.48 -9.34
N ILE A 55 9.34 -9.84 -9.68
CA ILE A 55 10.32 -10.33 -10.65
C ILE A 55 11.69 -10.37 -10.00
N VAL A 56 12.46 -11.39 -10.34
CA VAL A 56 13.82 -11.55 -9.83
C VAL A 56 14.84 -11.14 -10.90
N LYS A 57 15.88 -10.43 -10.46
CA LYS A 57 17.13 -10.24 -11.21
C LYS A 57 18.27 -10.85 -10.40
N THR A 58 19.09 -11.66 -11.07
CA THR A 58 20.29 -12.22 -10.49
C THR A 58 21.49 -11.44 -11.03
N VAL A 59 22.31 -10.91 -10.12
CA VAL A 59 23.56 -10.21 -10.47
C VAL A 59 24.66 -10.85 -9.63
N GLN A 60 25.70 -11.34 -10.25
CA GLN A 60 26.84 -12.01 -9.58
C GLN A 60 26.42 -13.11 -8.58
N GLY A 61 25.39 -13.90 -8.95
CA GLY A 61 24.86 -14.97 -8.11
C GLY A 61 23.83 -14.51 -7.05
N GLU A 62 23.73 -13.22 -6.76
CA GLU A 62 22.76 -12.68 -5.80
C GLU A 62 21.40 -12.41 -6.43
N LYS A 63 20.34 -12.93 -5.81
CA LYS A 63 18.96 -12.75 -6.25
C LYS A 63 18.34 -11.50 -5.61
N THR A 64 17.92 -10.56 -6.42
CA THR A 64 17.18 -9.37 -6.00
C THR A 64 15.75 -9.42 -6.53
N TYR A 65 14.78 -9.17 -5.65
CA TYR A 65 13.34 -9.19 -5.97
C TYR A 65 12.81 -7.77 -6.12
N TYR A 66 12.09 -7.52 -7.20
CA TYR A 66 11.43 -6.25 -7.47
C TYR A 66 9.92 -6.49 -7.60
N LEU A 67 9.11 -5.57 -7.06
CA LEU A 67 7.66 -5.61 -7.24
C LEU A 67 7.34 -5.22 -8.69
N ALA A 68 6.60 -6.08 -9.40
CA ALA A 68 6.37 -5.94 -10.83
C ALA A 68 5.64 -4.64 -11.19
N HIS A 69 4.64 -4.23 -10.42
CA HIS A 69 3.92 -2.97 -10.65
C HIS A 69 4.84 -1.74 -10.51
N ARG A 70 5.83 -1.77 -9.61
CA ARG A 70 6.79 -0.66 -9.47
C ARG A 70 7.75 -0.59 -10.67
N VAL A 71 8.20 -1.74 -11.17
CA VAL A 71 9.02 -1.83 -12.37
C VAL A 71 8.27 -1.23 -13.56
N VAL A 72 7.03 -1.68 -13.77
CA VAL A 72 6.22 -1.19 -14.90
C VAL A 72 5.87 0.28 -14.75
N TYR A 73 5.60 0.75 -13.51
CA TYR A 73 5.39 2.19 -13.28
C TYR A 73 6.62 3.01 -13.71
N VAL A 74 7.84 2.61 -13.30
CA VAL A 74 9.06 3.32 -13.68
C VAL A 74 9.29 3.28 -15.20
N HIS A 75 9.03 2.15 -15.82
CA HIS A 75 9.18 2.01 -17.28
C HIS A 75 8.32 3.01 -18.06
N TYR A 76 7.06 3.21 -17.67
CA TYR A 76 6.11 4.07 -18.40
C TYR A 76 6.05 5.51 -17.89
N ASN A 77 6.30 5.76 -16.62
CA ASN A 77 6.06 7.06 -15.97
C ASN A 77 7.35 7.70 -15.41
N GLY A 78 8.49 7.03 -15.54
CA GLY A 78 9.74 7.49 -14.96
C GLY A 78 9.88 7.18 -13.46
N PRO A 79 10.92 7.72 -12.82
CA PRO A 79 11.28 7.41 -11.45
C PRO A 79 10.13 7.70 -10.45
N ILE A 80 9.96 6.82 -9.46
CA ILE A 80 8.99 7.06 -8.39
C ILE A 80 9.55 8.16 -7.48
N PRO A 81 8.83 9.28 -7.30
CA PRO A 81 9.28 10.37 -6.44
C PRO A 81 9.54 9.91 -5.00
N ALA A 82 10.53 10.50 -4.36
CA ALA A 82 10.90 10.16 -2.98
C ALA A 82 9.70 10.34 -2.02
N GLY A 83 9.52 9.39 -1.10
CA GLY A 83 8.42 9.42 -0.14
C GLY A 83 7.08 8.94 -0.69
N LEU A 84 6.95 8.70 -2.00
CA LEU A 84 5.72 8.18 -2.59
C LEU A 84 5.74 6.65 -2.71
N THR A 85 4.57 6.07 -2.70
CA THR A 85 4.30 4.65 -2.95
C THR A 85 3.38 4.50 -4.16
N ILE A 86 3.41 3.34 -4.81
CA ILE A 86 2.51 3.06 -5.92
C ILE A 86 1.22 2.43 -5.40
N ASP A 87 0.11 3.08 -5.72
CA ASP A 87 -1.25 2.63 -5.43
C ASP A 87 -1.90 2.02 -6.68
N HIS A 88 -2.75 1.01 -6.47
CA HIS A 88 -3.56 0.38 -7.52
C HIS A 88 -4.96 1.00 -7.54
N LEU A 89 -5.26 1.82 -8.54
CA LEU A 89 -6.59 2.41 -8.73
C LEU A 89 -7.69 1.35 -8.85
N CYS A 90 -7.34 0.18 -9.40
CA CYS A 90 -8.24 -0.97 -9.58
C CYS A 90 -8.32 -1.90 -8.35
N GLU A 91 -7.64 -1.59 -7.25
CA GLU A 91 -7.57 -2.42 -6.03
C GLU A 91 -7.14 -3.88 -6.28
N ASN A 92 -6.48 -4.17 -7.40
CA ASN A 92 -6.01 -5.49 -7.80
C ASN A 92 -4.48 -5.59 -7.73
N PRO A 93 -3.90 -6.18 -6.68
CA PRO A 93 -2.45 -6.18 -6.44
C PRO A 93 -1.57 -6.76 -7.56
N PRO A 94 -1.95 -7.83 -8.29
CA PRO A 94 -1.14 -8.35 -9.39
C PRO A 94 -1.27 -7.56 -10.69
N CYS A 95 -2.08 -6.49 -10.71
CA CYS A 95 -2.22 -5.64 -11.89
C CYS A 95 -0.94 -4.82 -12.12
N VAL A 96 -0.49 -4.78 -13.36
CA VAL A 96 0.67 -3.99 -13.81
C VAL A 96 0.31 -2.99 -14.91
N ASN A 97 -0.99 -2.71 -15.14
CA ASN A 97 -1.41 -1.70 -16.12
C ASN A 97 -0.98 -0.31 -15.65
N PRO A 98 -0.13 0.43 -16.40
CA PRO A 98 0.34 1.75 -15.99
C PRO A 98 -0.80 2.76 -15.78
N ALA A 99 -1.90 2.67 -16.53
CA ALA A 99 -3.09 3.51 -16.34
C ALA A 99 -3.83 3.24 -15.01
N HIS A 100 -3.58 2.10 -14.38
CA HIS A 100 -4.16 1.73 -13.08
C HIS A 100 -3.20 1.97 -11.90
N LEU A 101 -2.00 2.52 -12.16
CA LEU A 101 -0.96 2.76 -11.16
C LEU A 101 -0.77 4.26 -10.94
N ARG A 102 -0.67 4.67 -9.69
CA ARG A 102 -0.47 6.07 -9.32
C ARG A 102 0.52 6.19 -8.16
N ALA A 103 1.43 7.16 -8.27
CA ALA A 103 2.29 7.54 -7.15
C ALA A 103 1.51 8.42 -6.17
N VAL A 104 1.45 8.02 -4.92
CA VAL A 104 0.70 8.70 -3.84
C VAL A 104 1.49 8.65 -2.54
N THR A 105 1.13 9.50 -1.59
CA THR A 105 1.66 9.38 -0.23
C THR A 105 1.15 8.12 0.44
N HIS A 106 1.90 7.62 1.43
CA HIS A 106 1.46 6.47 2.21
C HIS A 106 0.11 6.72 2.91
N ALA A 107 -0.12 7.94 3.39
CA ALA A 107 -1.37 8.33 4.03
C ALA A 107 -2.57 8.24 3.08
N GLU A 108 -2.44 8.78 1.87
CA GLU A 108 -3.48 8.68 0.83
C GLU A 108 -3.77 7.23 0.44
N ASN A 109 -2.72 6.41 0.23
CA ASN A 109 -2.88 4.99 -0.09
C ASN A 109 -3.66 4.23 1.00
N VAL A 110 -3.30 4.47 2.27
CA VAL A 110 -3.99 3.86 3.42
C VAL A 110 -5.45 4.30 3.48
N LEU A 111 -5.74 5.60 3.33
CA LEU A 111 -7.10 6.13 3.43
C LEU A 111 -8.02 5.68 2.30
N ARG A 112 -7.46 5.44 1.12
CA ARG A 112 -8.22 4.98 -0.05
C ARG A 112 -8.59 3.50 0.00
N SER A 113 -7.85 2.71 0.76
CA SER A 113 -8.07 1.27 0.84
C SER A 113 -9.37 0.91 1.58
N LYS A 114 -10.36 0.38 0.85
CA LYS A 114 -11.64 -0.08 1.42
C LYS A 114 -11.50 -1.26 2.39
N LYS A 115 -10.39 -1.99 2.32
CA LYS A 115 -10.11 -3.18 3.16
C LYS A 115 -9.27 -2.84 4.39
N ASN A 116 -8.65 -1.65 4.44
CA ASN A 116 -7.79 -1.28 5.55
C ASN A 116 -8.66 -0.84 6.75
N PRO A 117 -8.55 -1.48 7.93
CA PRO A 117 -9.31 -1.09 9.13
C PRO A 117 -9.12 0.38 9.50
N PHE A 118 -7.93 0.93 9.22
CA PHE A 118 -7.63 2.33 9.47
C PHE A 118 -8.45 3.27 8.58
N ALA A 119 -8.59 2.94 7.30
CA ALA A 119 -9.43 3.70 6.36
C ALA A 119 -10.92 3.59 6.76
N ILE A 120 -11.39 2.39 7.09
CA ILE A 120 -12.76 2.16 7.56
C ILE A 120 -13.04 2.98 8.83
N HIS A 121 -12.12 2.99 9.80
CA HIS A 121 -12.26 3.79 11.00
C HIS A 121 -12.15 5.30 10.73
N ALA A 122 -11.39 5.71 9.73
CA ALA A 122 -11.28 7.13 9.34
C ALA A 122 -12.60 7.68 8.77
N GLN A 123 -13.36 6.84 8.07
CA GLN A 123 -14.64 7.22 7.43
C GLN A 123 -15.84 7.19 8.39
N LYS A 124 -15.72 6.59 9.58
CA LYS A 124 -16.81 6.56 10.55
C LYS A 124 -17.11 7.96 11.06
N THR A 125 -18.36 8.38 10.97
CA THR A 125 -18.86 9.65 11.50
C THR A 125 -19.42 9.49 12.92
N HIS A 126 -19.83 8.27 13.30
CA HIS A 126 -20.46 7.97 14.58
C HIS A 126 -19.78 6.79 15.30
N CYS A 127 -19.82 6.80 16.61
CA CYS A 127 -19.41 5.64 17.44
C CYS A 127 -20.50 4.54 17.42
N PRO A 128 -20.23 3.31 17.96
CA PRO A 128 -21.24 2.24 18.02
C PRO A 128 -22.51 2.58 18.79
N LYS A 129 -22.49 3.62 19.65
CA LYS A 129 -23.65 4.11 20.39
C LYS A 129 -24.38 5.27 19.70
N GLY A 130 -23.99 5.63 18.45
CA GLY A 130 -24.62 6.70 17.67
C GLY A 130 -24.16 8.11 18.00
N HIS A 131 -23.18 8.34 18.87
CA HIS A 131 -22.63 9.67 19.11
C HIS A 131 -21.68 10.10 17.99
N GLU A 132 -21.71 11.37 17.60
CA GLU A 132 -20.80 11.92 16.63
C GLU A 132 -19.33 11.81 17.07
N LEU A 133 -18.47 11.48 16.12
CA LEU A 133 -17.03 11.43 16.32
C LEU A 133 -16.39 12.73 15.80
N PRO A 134 -15.36 13.25 16.49
CA PRO A 134 -14.66 14.43 16.02
C PRO A 134 -14.08 14.20 14.61
N GLU A 135 -14.05 15.24 13.80
CA GLU A 135 -13.46 15.21 12.48
C GLU A 135 -11.98 14.80 12.54
N ARG A 136 -11.57 13.97 11.59
CA ARG A 136 -10.19 13.48 11.55
C ARG A 136 -9.34 14.31 10.62
N THR A 137 -8.28 14.89 11.14
CA THR A 137 -7.20 15.47 10.34
C THR A 137 -6.17 14.40 9.97
N LEU A 138 -5.57 14.48 8.80
CA LEU A 138 -4.54 13.55 8.31
C LEU A 138 -3.30 13.47 9.21
N THR A 139 -3.11 14.44 10.08
CA THR A 139 -1.97 14.59 10.99
C THR A 139 -2.11 13.83 12.31
N THR A 140 -3.32 13.34 12.64
CA THR A 140 -3.54 12.66 13.94
C THR A 140 -3.52 11.14 13.78
N SER A 141 -2.46 10.50 14.28
CA SER A 141 -2.37 9.03 14.40
C SER A 141 -3.21 8.45 15.54
N ALA A 142 -3.73 9.29 16.42
CA ALA A 142 -4.50 8.87 17.58
C ALA A 142 -5.87 8.25 17.19
N LYS A 143 -6.24 7.16 17.85
CA LYS A 143 -7.59 6.59 17.74
C LYS A 143 -8.60 7.64 18.17
N ARG A 144 -9.57 7.95 17.29
CA ARG A 144 -10.68 8.84 17.67
C ARG A 144 -11.49 8.19 18.79
N ALA A 145 -11.56 8.84 19.95
CA ALA A 145 -12.36 8.42 21.06
C ALA A 145 -13.64 9.28 21.13
N CYS A 146 -14.79 8.65 21.29
CA CYS A 146 -16.02 9.36 21.53
C CYS A 146 -15.97 10.02 22.92
N SER A 147 -16.03 11.34 22.97
CA SER A 147 -15.99 12.13 24.23
C SER A 147 -17.17 11.81 25.14
N GLN A 148 -18.37 11.62 24.58
CA GLN A 148 -19.59 11.27 25.32
C GLN A 148 -19.47 9.88 25.96
N CYS A 149 -19.06 8.84 25.19
CA CYS A 149 -18.82 7.52 25.76
C CYS A 149 -17.73 7.53 26.83
N LYS A 150 -16.70 8.37 26.68
CA LYS A 150 -15.63 8.50 27.68
C LYS A 150 -16.16 9.13 28.97
N SER A 151 -16.99 10.16 28.89
CA SER A 151 -17.61 10.80 30.05
C SER A 151 -18.60 9.87 30.78
N GLU A 152 -19.48 9.18 30.05
CA GLU A 152 -20.41 8.18 30.61
C GLU A 152 -19.68 7.07 31.33
N ASN A 153 -18.62 6.52 30.74
CA ASN A 153 -17.81 5.48 31.38
C ASN A 153 -17.12 5.99 32.65
N ARG A 154 -16.67 7.25 32.68
CA ARG A 154 -16.08 7.86 33.85
C ARG A 154 -17.09 8.03 34.98
N THR A 155 -18.29 8.50 34.65
CA THR A 155 -19.39 8.65 35.62
C THR A 155 -19.81 7.30 36.20
N ARG A 156 -19.97 6.26 35.34
CA ARG A 156 -20.31 4.90 35.78
C ARG A 156 -19.24 4.32 36.71
N ARG A 157 -17.96 4.51 36.44
CA ARG A 157 -16.87 4.03 37.29
C ARG A 157 -16.87 4.75 38.65
N ARG A 158 -17.14 6.07 38.68
CA ARG A 158 -17.27 6.81 39.94
C ARG A 158 -18.43 6.34 40.81
N LYS A 159 -19.59 6.07 40.21
CA LYS A 159 -20.76 5.53 40.92
C LYS A 159 -20.57 4.09 41.44
N ALA A 160 -19.73 3.30 40.78
CA ALA A 160 -19.43 1.93 41.21
C ALA A 160 -18.35 1.85 42.29
N ALA A 161 -17.64 2.95 42.56
CA ALA A 161 -16.58 3.05 43.55
C ALA A 161 -17.02 3.83 44.82
N ALA A 162 -18.25 4.33 44.83
CA ALA A 162 -18.90 4.99 45.99
C ALA A 162 -19.94 4.09 46.66
#